data_ab8a9867d42e0465a4b3d5b99ba45c8b
#
_entry.id   ab8a9867d42e0465a4b3d5b99ba45c8b
#
_cell.length_a   1.000
_cell.length_b   1.000
_cell.length_c   1.000
_cell.angle_alpha   90.00
_cell.angle_beta   90.00
_cell.angle_gamma   90.00
#
_symmetry.space_group_name_H-M   'P 1'
#
loop_
_entity.id
_entity.type
_entity.pdbx_description
1 polymer ?
#
loop_
_entity_poly.entity_id
_entity_poly.type
_entity_poly.pdbx_seq_one_letter_code
_entity_poly.pdbx_strand_id
1 'polypeptide(L)'
;AVEMGVEKVALEELLARADFITLHTPLTDKTRNILSAEALAKTKKGVIIVNCARGGLVDEAALRKLLDEGHVAGAGFDVFSAEPAKENPLFGSDKVVATPHLGASTNEAQENVALQVAEQISDYLLTGAVTNALNSPSVTAEEAPRLKPFVALAEKLGAFAGQMVDFGIKAIDIAYEGAVSQLNVKPLSAAALSGVLRPMLAEINMVSAPAIAKERGIVVSESRQDDSPVYDSLMRITITTEKGKRAFAGTVIGGQPRIVEVKGMELDAAFSPAMLYVNNLDKPGFIGALGAALGTAGVNIATFNLGRVDAGEDAIALVGVDQAPHEALLADIGALPHVKEVRALKF
;
A
#
# COMPACT_ATOMS: atom_id res chain seq x y z
N ALA A 1 -1.34 -23.46 -16.37
CA ALA A 1 -1.23 -24.93 -16.28
C ALA A 1 -1.44 -25.56 -17.67
N VAL A 2 -2.55 -25.28 -18.35
CA VAL A 2 -2.86 -25.85 -19.69
C VAL A 2 -1.80 -25.50 -20.74
N GLU A 3 -1.32 -24.26 -20.78
CA GLU A 3 -0.27 -23.80 -21.69
C GLU A 3 1.08 -24.51 -21.48
N MET A 4 1.31 -25.05 -20.29
CA MET A 4 2.52 -25.81 -19.95
C MET A 4 2.34 -27.32 -20.08
N GLY A 5 1.23 -27.79 -20.60
CA GLY A 5 0.90 -29.21 -20.74
C GLY A 5 0.67 -29.94 -19.40
N VAL A 6 0.33 -29.18 -18.34
CA VAL A 6 0.08 -29.73 -17.02
C VAL A 6 -1.42 -29.92 -16.80
N GLU A 7 -1.81 -31.13 -16.40
CA GLU A 7 -3.19 -31.45 -16.03
C GLU A 7 -3.50 -30.96 -14.61
N LYS A 8 -4.62 -30.21 -14.45
CA LYS A 8 -5.12 -29.80 -13.14
C LYS A 8 -6.15 -30.81 -12.65
N VAL A 9 -5.86 -31.46 -11.54
CA VAL A 9 -6.74 -32.46 -10.93
C VAL A 9 -7.06 -32.13 -9.48
N ALA A 10 -8.09 -32.76 -8.91
CA ALA A 10 -8.36 -32.68 -7.48
C ALA A 10 -7.29 -33.46 -6.68
N LEU A 11 -7.09 -33.09 -5.40
CA LEU A 11 -6.08 -33.70 -4.54
C LEU A 11 -6.27 -35.23 -4.44
N GLU A 12 -7.51 -35.69 -4.26
CA GLU A 12 -7.79 -37.13 -4.15
C GLU A 12 -7.41 -37.92 -5.41
N GLU A 13 -7.65 -37.34 -6.57
CA GLU A 13 -7.25 -37.91 -7.85
C GLU A 13 -5.73 -37.93 -8.00
N LEU A 14 -5.04 -36.85 -7.61
CA LEU A 14 -3.59 -36.77 -7.62
C LEU A 14 -2.98 -37.87 -6.73
N LEU A 15 -3.47 -38.04 -5.51
CA LEU A 15 -2.99 -39.06 -4.57
C LEU A 15 -3.09 -40.47 -5.15
N ALA A 16 -4.20 -40.79 -5.82
CA ALA A 16 -4.43 -42.11 -6.40
C ALA A 16 -3.60 -42.39 -7.65
N ARG A 17 -3.17 -41.37 -8.38
CA ARG A 17 -2.49 -41.49 -9.70
C ARG A 17 -0.98 -41.26 -9.64
N ALA A 18 -0.50 -40.43 -8.72
CA ALA A 18 0.88 -39.97 -8.73
C ALA A 18 1.88 -41.08 -8.30
N ASP A 19 2.95 -41.19 -9.04
CA ASP A 19 4.11 -42.00 -8.67
C ASP A 19 5.12 -41.20 -7.83
N PHE A 20 5.16 -39.88 -8.05
CA PHE A 20 5.93 -38.91 -7.28
C PHE A 20 5.04 -37.77 -6.84
N ILE A 21 5.13 -37.39 -5.58
CA ILE A 21 4.41 -36.22 -5.03
C ILE A 21 5.46 -35.24 -4.50
N THR A 22 5.47 -34.02 -5.04
CA THR A 22 6.29 -32.92 -4.52
C THR A 22 5.41 -31.80 -4.03
N LEU A 23 5.78 -31.20 -2.89
CA LEU A 23 4.99 -30.16 -2.23
C LEU A 23 5.59 -28.78 -2.48
N HIS A 24 4.73 -27.79 -2.84
CA HIS A 24 5.12 -26.42 -3.13
C HIS A 24 4.11 -25.40 -2.57
N THR A 25 3.41 -25.76 -1.50
CA THR A 25 2.42 -24.88 -0.85
C THR A 25 2.97 -24.24 0.42
N PRO A 26 2.54 -23.03 0.80
CA PRO A 26 2.85 -22.47 2.11
C PRO A 26 2.14 -23.27 3.22
N LEU A 27 2.68 -23.26 4.43
CA LEU A 27 1.99 -23.80 5.60
C LEU A 27 0.93 -22.79 6.07
N THR A 28 -0.32 -23.21 6.04
CA THR A 28 -1.50 -22.49 6.52
C THR A 28 -2.41 -23.46 7.27
N ASP A 29 -3.46 -22.99 7.93
CA ASP A 29 -4.43 -23.88 8.57
C ASP A 29 -5.10 -24.83 7.57
N LYS A 30 -5.22 -24.45 6.31
CA LYS A 30 -5.83 -25.29 5.25
C LYS A 30 -4.84 -26.29 4.65
N THR A 31 -3.55 -26.06 4.73
CA THR A 31 -2.49 -26.91 4.14
C THR A 31 -1.74 -27.71 5.19
N ARG A 32 -1.96 -27.43 6.47
CA ARG A 32 -1.40 -28.23 7.57
C ARG A 32 -1.84 -29.68 7.43
N ASN A 33 -0.85 -30.59 7.42
CA ASN A 33 -1.08 -32.02 7.20
C ASN A 33 -1.90 -32.30 5.94
N ILE A 34 -1.68 -31.57 4.85
CA ILE A 34 -2.34 -31.83 3.56
C ILE A 34 -2.08 -33.27 3.11
N LEU A 35 -0.89 -33.84 3.47
CA LEU A 35 -0.61 -35.26 3.43
C LEU A 35 -0.75 -35.84 4.85
N SER A 36 -1.99 -35.91 5.35
CA SER A 36 -2.36 -36.56 6.61
C SER A 36 -2.19 -38.09 6.50
N ALA A 37 -2.31 -38.81 7.62
CA ALA A 37 -2.33 -40.26 7.61
C ALA A 37 -3.37 -40.85 6.64
N GLU A 38 -4.56 -40.23 6.57
CA GLU A 38 -5.63 -40.65 5.64
C GLU A 38 -5.29 -40.35 4.18
N ALA A 39 -4.69 -39.20 3.90
CA ALA A 39 -4.26 -38.82 2.55
C ALA A 39 -3.13 -39.75 2.07
N LEU A 40 -2.14 -40.01 2.91
CA LEU A 40 -1.03 -40.90 2.64
C LEU A 40 -1.50 -42.33 2.36
N ALA A 41 -2.49 -42.84 3.09
CA ALA A 41 -3.07 -44.17 2.86
C ALA A 41 -3.79 -44.29 1.50
N LYS A 42 -4.25 -43.18 0.91
CA LYS A 42 -4.90 -43.14 -0.43
C LYS A 42 -3.89 -43.05 -1.58
N THR A 43 -2.60 -42.89 -1.29
CA THR A 43 -1.58 -42.80 -2.32
C THR A 43 -1.35 -44.13 -3.01
N LYS A 44 -0.82 -44.08 -4.21
CA LYS A 44 -0.41 -45.26 -4.96
C LYS A 44 0.71 -46.01 -4.21
N LYS A 45 0.62 -47.32 -4.11
CA LYS A 45 1.71 -48.13 -3.53
C LYS A 45 2.99 -47.92 -4.34
N GLY A 46 4.08 -47.65 -3.64
CA GLY A 46 5.38 -47.38 -4.25
C GLY A 46 5.61 -45.87 -4.55
N VAL A 47 4.69 -44.97 -4.12
CA VAL A 47 4.86 -43.53 -4.27
C VAL A 47 6.15 -43.03 -3.59
N ILE A 48 6.76 -42.03 -4.17
CA ILE A 48 7.88 -41.27 -3.59
C ILE A 48 7.38 -39.86 -3.23
N ILE A 49 7.69 -39.39 -2.02
CA ILE A 49 7.23 -38.09 -1.51
C ILE A 49 8.42 -37.17 -1.27
N VAL A 50 8.35 -35.95 -1.83
CA VAL A 50 9.37 -34.92 -1.69
C VAL A 50 8.78 -33.67 -1.06
N ASN A 51 9.37 -33.21 0.05
CA ASN A 51 8.99 -31.98 0.72
C ASN A 51 10.21 -31.07 0.93
N CYS A 52 10.36 -30.10 0.02
CA CYS A 52 11.30 -28.98 0.15
C CYS A 52 10.56 -27.64 0.31
N ALA A 53 9.26 -27.66 0.71
CA ALA A 53 8.45 -26.47 0.86
C ALA A 53 8.40 -25.97 2.30
N ARG A 54 7.63 -26.64 3.16
CA ARG A 54 7.49 -26.28 4.59
C ARG A 54 7.27 -27.53 5.44
N GLY A 55 7.84 -27.54 6.66
CA GLY A 55 7.48 -28.51 7.69
C GLY A 55 6.00 -28.41 8.07
N GLY A 56 5.41 -29.49 8.54
CA GLY A 56 4.02 -29.57 8.93
C GLY A 56 3.00 -29.71 7.77
N LEU A 57 3.45 -29.83 6.52
CA LEU A 57 2.60 -30.19 5.38
C LEU A 57 2.33 -31.69 5.33
N VAL A 58 3.19 -32.51 5.87
CA VAL A 58 3.11 -33.97 5.91
C VAL A 58 3.03 -34.43 7.36
N ASP A 59 2.19 -35.42 7.64
CA ASP A 59 2.24 -36.16 8.90
C ASP A 59 3.46 -37.10 8.86
N GLU A 60 4.57 -36.64 9.47
CA GLU A 60 5.86 -37.32 9.44
C GLU A 60 5.83 -38.69 10.14
N ALA A 61 4.99 -38.82 11.19
CA ALA A 61 4.85 -40.10 11.92
C ALA A 61 4.08 -41.11 11.07
N ALA A 62 3.00 -40.67 10.42
CA ALA A 62 2.23 -41.53 9.51
C ALA A 62 3.07 -41.92 8.28
N LEU A 63 3.86 -41.00 7.74
CA LEU A 63 4.74 -41.27 6.61
C LEU A 63 5.80 -42.32 6.99
N ARG A 64 6.41 -42.18 8.17
CA ARG A 64 7.38 -43.18 8.66
C ARG A 64 6.79 -44.58 8.71
N LYS A 65 5.59 -44.72 9.26
CA LYS A 65 4.89 -45.99 9.30
C LYS A 65 4.71 -46.60 7.90
N LEU A 66 4.28 -45.80 6.93
CA LEU A 66 4.04 -46.28 5.57
C LEU A 66 5.35 -46.61 4.80
N LEU A 67 6.45 -45.95 5.14
CA LEU A 67 7.81 -46.30 4.65
C LEU A 67 8.24 -47.67 5.19
N ASP A 68 8.04 -47.90 6.48
CA ASP A 68 8.38 -49.17 7.11
C ASP A 68 7.52 -50.33 6.59
N GLU A 69 6.21 -50.10 6.35
CA GLU A 69 5.27 -51.04 5.74
C GLU A 69 5.52 -51.27 4.24
N GLY A 70 6.32 -50.44 3.57
CA GLY A 70 6.62 -50.53 2.14
C GLY A 70 5.47 -50.09 1.24
N HIS A 71 4.54 -49.29 1.76
CA HIS A 71 3.53 -48.60 0.97
C HIS A 71 4.16 -47.42 0.24
N VAL A 72 4.93 -46.60 0.93
CA VAL A 72 5.75 -45.51 0.36
C VAL A 72 7.15 -46.08 0.07
N ALA A 73 7.63 -45.86 -1.16
CA ALA A 73 8.95 -46.42 -1.58
C ALA A 73 10.11 -45.58 -1.07
N GLY A 74 9.95 -44.28 -0.93
CA GLY A 74 11.00 -43.37 -0.46
C GLY A 74 10.48 -41.97 -0.18
N ALA A 75 11.29 -41.19 0.56
CA ALA A 75 10.97 -39.80 0.83
C ALA A 75 12.23 -38.93 0.82
N GLY A 76 12.08 -37.66 0.31
CA GLY A 76 13.11 -36.63 0.36
C GLY A 76 12.59 -35.42 1.13
N PHE A 77 13.27 -35.02 2.20
CA PHE A 77 12.83 -33.93 3.07
C PHE A 77 13.96 -32.95 3.35
N ASP A 78 13.75 -31.70 3.03
CA ASP A 78 14.63 -30.59 3.41
C ASP A 78 14.04 -29.74 4.55
N VAL A 79 12.77 -29.99 4.91
CA VAL A 79 12.02 -29.22 5.90
C VAL A 79 11.25 -30.12 6.84
N PHE A 80 11.11 -29.72 8.12
CA PHE A 80 10.52 -30.54 9.17
C PHE A 80 9.55 -29.76 10.04
N SER A 81 8.66 -30.44 10.73
CA SER A 81 7.65 -29.83 11.61
C SER A 81 8.27 -29.04 12.77
N ALA A 82 9.48 -29.39 13.19
CA ALA A 82 10.29 -28.63 14.15
C ALA A 82 11.69 -28.42 13.57
N GLU A 83 12.14 -27.18 13.52
CA GLU A 83 13.47 -26.81 12.99
C GLU A 83 14.22 -25.91 13.98
N PRO A 84 15.54 -26.11 14.18
CA PRO A 84 16.37 -27.19 13.59
C PRO A 84 15.95 -28.60 14.08
N ALA A 85 15.78 -29.51 13.13
CA ALA A 85 15.36 -30.87 13.44
C ALA A 85 16.54 -31.68 14.07
N LYS A 86 16.47 -31.92 15.36
CA LYS A 86 17.45 -32.76 16.08
C LYS A 86 16.97 -34.19 16.16
N GLU A 87 15.71 -34.41 16.36
CA GLU A 87 15.01 -35.68 16.41
C GLU A 87 13.76 -35.60 15.51
N ASN A 88 13.58 -36.57 14.64
CA ASN A 88 12.44 -36.65 13.77
C ASN A 88 12.09 -38.11 13.46
N PRO A 89 10.80 -38.48 13.36
CA PRO A 89 10.40 -39.85 13.03
C PRO A 89 11.02 -40.40 11.74
N LEU A 90 11.32 -39.52 10.77
CA LEU A 90 11.87 -39.92 9.48
C LEU A 90 13.36 -40.28 9.54
N PHE A 91 14.09 -39.86 10.58
CA PHE A 91 15.53 -40.10 10.66
C PHE A 91 15.85 -41.57 10.90
N GLY A 92 17.00 -42.01 10.39
CA GLY A 92 17.45 -43.38 10.52
C GLY A 92 16.75 -44.40 9.61
N SER A 93 15.95 -43.96 8.65
CA SER A 93 15.39 -44.80 7.60
C SER A 93 16.22 -44.74 6.33
N ASP A 94 16.65 -45.87 5.79
CA ASP A 94 17.41 -45.98 4.54
C ASP A 94 16.59 -45.53 3.31
N LYS A 95 15.27 -45.35 3.47
CA LYS A 95 14.35 -44.90 2.42
C LYS A 95 14.16 -43.38 2.45
N VAL A 96 14.83 -42.67 3.37
CA VAL A 96 14.65 -41.20 3.54
C VAL A 96 15.98 -40.49 3.27
N VAL A 97 15.94 -39.52 2.38
CA VAL A 97 16.98 -38.51 2.23
C VAL A 97 16.56 -37.27 3.00
N ALA A 98 17.33 -36.87 3.99
CA ALA A 98 17.06 -35.71 4.82
C ALA A 98 18.20 -34.69 4.71
N THR A 99 17.87 -33.43 4.50
CA THR A 99 18.80 -32.30 4.48
C THR A 99 18.34 -31.23 5.48
N PRO A 100 19.27 -30.43 6.07
CA PRO A 100 18.94 -29.49 7.14
C PRO A 100 18.45 -28.11 6.62
N HIS A 101 17.43 -28.08 5.79
CA HIS A 101 16.84 -26.89 5.19
C HIS A 101 17.88 -26.10 4.35
N LEU A 102 18.44 -26.78 3.34
CA LEU A 102 19.51 -26.24 2.50
C LEU A 102 19.05 -25.44 1.27
N GLY A 103 17.74 -25.34 0.99
CA GLY A 103 17.23 -24.76 -0.24
C GLY A 103 17.79 -23.37 -0.58
N ALA A 104 18.00 -22.53 0.43
CA ALA A 104 18.58 -21.20 0.28
C ALA A 104 20.07 -21.11 0.71
N SER A 105 20.71 -22.22 1.07
CA SER A 105 22.04 -22.25 1.66
C SER A 105 23.10 -22.88 0.75
N THR A 106 22.74 -23.23 -0.48
CA THR A 106 23.72 -23.65 -1.50
C THR A 106 24.48 -22.44 -2.05
N ASN A 107 25.70 -22.65 -2.53
CA ASN A 107 26.49 -21.56 -3.13
C ASN A 107 25.75 -20.89 -4.28
N GLU A 108 25.13 -21.67 -5.16
CA GLU A 108 24.34 -21.16 -6.29
C GLU A 108 23.13 -20.35 -5.83
N ALA A 109 22.43 -20.78 -4.78
CA ALA A 109 21.29 -20.06 -4.26
C ALA A 109 21.72 -18.71 -3.66
N GLN A 110 22.83 -18.70 -2.90
CA GLN A 110 23.39 -17.48 -2.30
C GLN A 110 23.83 -16.47 -3.37
N GLU A 111 24.51 -16.91 -4.42
CA GLU A 111 24.91 -16.05 -5.54
C GLU A 111 23.69 -15.51 -6.30
N ASN A 112 22.74 -16.36 -6.65
CA ASN A 112 21.54 -15.97 -7.38
C ASN A 112 20.68 -14.98 -6.59
N VAL A 113 20.50 -15.22 -5.28
CA VAL A 113 19.74 -14.30 -4.41
C VAL A 113 20.45 -12.98 -4.28
N ALA A 114 21.78 -12.96 -4.11
CA ALA A 114 22.54 -11.73 -4.02
C ALA A 114 22.43 -10.89 -5.30
N LEU A 115 22.56 -11.51 -6.47
CA LEU A 115 22.39 -10.84 -7.76
C LEU A 115 20.97 -10.29 -7.93
N GLN A 116 19.94 -11.10 -7.68
CA GLN A 116 18.54 -10.66 -7.79
C GLN A 116 18.21 -9.51 -6.86
N VAL A 117 18.68 -9.55 -5.61
CA VAL A 117 18.46 -8.45 -4.66
C VAL A 117 19.17 -7.18 -5.11
N ALA A 118 20.41 -7.28 -5.62
CA ALA A 118 21.14 -6.14 -6.14
C ALA A 118 20.44 -5.52 -7.35
N GLU A 119 19.93 -6.34 -8.28
CA GLU A 119 19.16 -5.89 -9.44
C GLU A 119 17.87 -5.19 -8.99
N GLN A 120 17.09 -5.80 -8.08
CA GLN A 120 15.83 -5.20 -7.58
C GLN A 120 16.06 -3.88 -6.86
N ILE A 121 17.12 -3.77 -6.06
CA ILE A 121 17.47 -2.50 -5.40
C ILE A 121 17.90 -1.45 -6.44
N SER A 122 18.69 -1.84 -7.44
CA SER A 122 19.08 -0.94 -8.54
C SER A 122 17.86 -0.44 -9.31
N ASP A 123 16.95 -1.31 -9.65
CA ASP A 123 15.70 -0.96 -10.35
C ASP A 123 14.86 0.02 -9.52
N TYR A 124 14.75 -0.23 -8.22
CA TYR A 124 14.05 0.69 -7.33
C TYR A 124 14.71 2.08 -7.29
N LEU A 125 16.01 2.14 -7.14
CA LEU A 125 16.74 3.42 -7.06
C LEU A 125 16.72 4.20 -8.38
N LEU A 126 16.80 3.51 -9.52
CA LEU A 126 16.85 4.14 -10.84
C LEU A 126 15.46 4.49 -11.39
N THR A 127 14.49 3.61 -11.23
CA THR A 127 13.17 3.71 -11.88
C THR A 127 12.01 3.86 -10.91
N GLY A 128 12.18 3.52 -9.64
CA GLY A 128 11.11 3.43 -8.65
C GLY A 128 10.32 2.12 -8.73
N ALA A 129 10.77 1.13 -9.52
CA ALA A 129 10.14 -0.18 -9.58
C ALA A 129 10.27 -0.92 -8.26
N VAL A 130 9.18 -1.57 -7.83
CA VAL A 130 9.14 -2.38 -6.61
C VAL A 130 8.74 -3.79 -6.99
N THR A 131 9.69 -4.72 -6.98
CA THR A 131 9.46 -6.13 -7.29
C THR A 131 9.79 -6.99 -6.09
N ASN A 132 8.98 -8.03 -5.86
CA ASN A 132 9.17 -9.00 -4.78
C ASN A 132 9.27 -8.41 -3.35
N ALA A 133 8.80 -7.19 -3.11
CA ALA A 133 8.73 -6.63 -1.76
C ALA A 133 7.70 -7.38 -0.91
N LEU A 134 8.05 -7.68 0.35
CA LEU A 134 7.16 -8.40 1.27
C LEU A 134 6.04 -7.51 1.84
N ASN A 135 6.31 -6.24 1.97
CA ASN A 135 5.49 -5.28 2.71
C ASN A 135 5.10 -4.04 1.89
N SER A 136 5.32 -4.07 0.58
CA SER A 136 4.96 -2.98 -0.33
C SER A 136 4.28 -3.55 -1.58
N PRO A 137 3.29 -2.85 -2.16
CA PRO A 137 2.71 -3.23 -3.43
C PRO A 137 3.77 -3.28 -4.54
N SER A 138 3.70 -4.32 -5.38
CA SER A 138 4.58 -4.43 -6.54
C SER A 138 4.27 -3.36 -7.58
N VAL A 139 5.32 -2.77 -8.14
CA VAL A 139 5.27 -1.79 -9.25
C VAL A 139 6.35 -2.18 -10.24
N THR A 140 5.97 -2.46 -11.47
CA THR A 140 6.95 -2.82 -12.52
C THR A 140 7.74 -1.59 -12.99
N ALA A 141 8.90 -1.81 -13.61
CA ALA A 141 9.71 -0.73 -14.20
C ALA A 141 8.96 0.05 -15.30
N GLU A 142 8.02 -0.60 -15.99
CA GLU A 142 7.16 0.02 -17.00
C GLU A 142 6.07 0.90 -16.38
N GLU A 143 5.49 0.47 -15.24
CA GLU A 143 4.44 1.21 -14.53
C GLU A 143 4.99 2.39 -13.72
N ALA A 144 6.19 2.26 -13.13
CA ALA A 144 6.77 3.22 -12.20
C ALA A 144 6.80 4.68 -12.74
N PRO A 145 7.23 4.96 -13.99
CA PRO A 145 7.21 6.32 -14.52
C PRO A 145 5.80 6.92 -14.63
N ARG A 146 4.79 6.10 -14.92
CA ARG A 146 3.39 6.53 -15.03
C ARG A 146 2.77 6.78 -13.65
N LEU A 147 3.13 5.98 -12.66
CA LEU A 147 2.64 6.09 -11.29
C LEU A 147 3.29 7.24 -10.51
N LYS A 148 4.55 7.57 -10.78
CA LYS A 148 5.34 8.55 -10.03
C LYS A 148 4.62 9.88 -9.78
N PRO A 149 4.01 10.56 -10.78
CA PRO A 149 3.31 11.83 -10.54
C PRO A 149 2.05 11.64 -9.69
N PHE A 150 1.35 10.50 -9.82
CA PHE A 150 0.16 10.20 -9.03
C PHE A 150 0.51 9.78 -7.60
N VAL A 151 1.64 9.13 -7.35
CA VAL A 151 2.16 8.87 -6.00
C VAL A 151 2.46 10.19 -5.30
N ALA A 152 3.12 11.13 -5.99
CA ALA A 152 3.37 12.46 -5.46
C ALA A 152 2.08 13.25 -5.20
N LEU A 153 1.08 13.13 -6.09
CA LEU A 153 -0.26 13.70 -5.87
C LEU A 153 -0.92 13.09 -4.63
N ALA A 154 -0.95 11.77 -4.55
CA ALA A 154 -1.59 11.03 -3.45
C ALA A 154 -1.00 11.42 -2.08
N GLU A 155 0.33 11.46 -1.98
CA GLU A 155 1.03 11.85 -0.76
C GLU A 155 0.70 13.29 -0.35
N LYS A 156 0.80 14.25 -1.28
CA LYS A 156 0.55 15.67 -1.01
C LYS A 156 -0.92 15.95 -0.72
N LEU A 157 -1.84 15.36 -1.49
CA LEU A 157 -3.28 15.51 -1.26
C LEU A 157 -3.68 14.88 0.08
N GLY A 158 -3.09 13.73 0.41
CA GLY A 158 -3.24 13.11 1.73
C GLY A 158 -2.73 14.02 2.85
N ALA A 159 -1.54 14.60 2.70
CA ALA A 159 -0.97 15.52 3.67
C ALA A 159 -1.83 16.79 3.83
N PHE A 160 -2.40 17.31 2.73
CA PHE A 160 -3.37 18.39 2.79
C PHE A 160 -4.59 17.99 3.61
N ALA A 161 -5.22 16.87 3.25
CA ALA A 161 -6.43 16.37 3.92
C ALA A 161 -6.18 16.11 5.41
N GLY A 162 -5.04 15.52 5.78
CA GLY A 162 -4.65 15.24 7.15
C GLY A 162 -4.44 16.51 7.99
N GLN A 163 -3.82 17.56 7.43
CA GLN A 163 -3.63 18.85 8.09
C GLN A 163 -4.94 19.64 8.28
N MET A 164 -5.99 19.27 7.51
CA MET A 164 -7.31 19.90 7.62
C MET A 164 -8.21 19.23 8.65
N VAL A 165 -7.73 18.23 9.38
CA VAL A 165 -8.50 17.46 10.36
C VAL A 165 -7.94 17.62 11.76
N ASP A 166 -8.77 18.06 12.72
CA ASP A 166 -8.37 18.29 14.13
C ASP A 166 -8.68 17.12 15.06
N PHE A 167 -9.46 16.12 14.61
CA PHE A 167 -10.04 15.09 15.46
C PHE A 167 -9.95 13.71 14.84
N GLY A 168 -10.21 12.68 15.68
CA GLY A 168 -10.11 11.29 15.33
C GLY A 168 -10.77 10.93 13.99
N ILE A 169 -9.97 10.42 13.09
CA ILE A 169 -10.42 9.94 11.78
C ILE A 169 -11.14 8.61 11.99
N LYS A 170 -12.37 8.47 11.46
CA LYS A 170 -13.17 7.25 11.48
C LYS A 170 -13.05 6.47 10.17
N ALA A 171 -13.06 7.21 9.05
CA ALA A 171 -12.92 6.59 7.74
C ALA A 171 -12.15 7.50 6.78
N ILE A 172 -11.48 6.87 5.82
CA ILE A 172 -10.79 7.50 4.69
C ILE A 172 -11.27 6.79 3.42
N ASP A 173 -11.98 7.54 2.58
CA ASP A 173 -12.46 7.05 1.29
C ASP A 173 -11.57 7.66 0.19
N ILE A 174 -11.00 6.81 -0.68
CA ILE A 174 -10.13 7.24 -1.78
C ILE A 174 -10.79 6.84 -3.08
N ALA A 175 -11.18 7.83 -3.89
CA ALA A 175 -11.77 7.61 -5.20
C ALA A 175 -10.76 7.95 -6.31
N TYR A 176 -10.72 7.11 -7.32
CA TYR A 176 -9.91 7.22 -8.52
C TYR A 176 -10.84 7.30 -9.73
N GLU A 177 -10.80 8.42 -10.45
CA GLU A 177 -11.69 8.71 -11.57
C GLU A 177 -10.90 8.95 -12.86
N GLY A 178 -11.38 8.44 -13.99
CA GLY A 178 -10.71 8.52 -15.29
C GLY A 178 -9.51 7.59 -15.43
N ALA A 179 -8.50 7.98 -16.21
CA ALA A 179 -7.36 7.12 -16.58
C ALA A 179 -6.56 6.59 -15.36
N VAL A 180 -6.50 7.30 -14.25
CA VAL A 180 -5.83 6.84 -13.03
C VAL A 180 -6.51 5.61 -12.42
N SER A 181 -7.80 5.40 -12.65
CA SER A 181 -8.56 4.23 -12.16
C SER A 181 -8.05 2.92 -12.74
N GLN A 182 -7.46 2.96 -13.94
CA GLN A 182 -6.91 1.82 -14.66
C GLN A 182 -5.48 1.45 -14.24
N LEU A 183 -4.83 2.30 -13.45
CA LEU A 183 -3.49 2.05 -12.94
C LEU A 183 -3.52 1.13 -11.71
N ASN A 184 -2.34 0.66 -11.29
CA ASN A 184 -2.18 0.03 -9.99
C ASN A 184 -2.35 1.06 -8.87
N VAL A 185 -3.55 1.17 -8.30
CA VAL A 185 -3.85 2.19 -7.28
C VAL A 185 -3.34 1.85 -5.89
N LYS A 186 -2.90 0.63 -5.61
CA LYS A 186 -2.41 0.24 -4.28
C LYS A 186 -1.25 1.10 -3.75
N PRO A 187 -0.22 1.43 -4.57
CA PRO A 187 0.81 2.37 -4.14
C PRO A 187 0.26 3.78 -3.89
N LEU A 188 -0.76 4.21 -4.65
CA LEU A 188 -1.40 5.52 -4.50
C LEU A 188 -2.17 5.60 -3.19
N SER A 189 -2.95 4.56 -2.86
CA SER A 189 -3.67 4.48 -1.59
C SER A 189 -2.70 4.48 -0.40
N ALA A 190 -1.60 3.74 -0.49
CA ALA A 190 -0.58 3.72 0.56
C ALA A 190 0.08 5.10 0.75
N ALA A 191 0.37 5.82 -0.34
CA ALA A 191 0.89 7.18 -0.31
C ALA A 191 -0.12 8.16 0.29
N ALA A 192 -1.38 8.09 -0.12
CA ALA A 192 -2.45 8.92 0.42
C ALA A 192 -2.62 8.72 1.93
N LEU A 193 -2.67 7.47 2.38
CA LEU A 193 -2.76 7.13 3.82
C LEU A 193 -1.56 7.65 4.61
N SER A 194 -0.34 7.50 4.07
CA SER A 194 0.87 8.07 4.66
C SER A 194 0.75 9.57 4.84
N GLY A 195 0.31 10.27 3.79
CA GLY A 195 0.08 11.72 3.84
C GLY A 195 -0.96 12.12 4.89
N VAL A 196 -2.14 11.48 4.89
CA VAL A 196 -3.23 11.77 5.84
C VAL A 196 -2.80 11.58 7.29
N LEU A 197 -2.03 10.54 7.58
CA LEU A 197 -1.65 10.20 8.95
C LEU A 197 -0.37 10.92 9.43
N ARG A 198 0.44 11.48 8.53
CA ARG A 198 1.70 12.17 8.85
C ARG A 198 1.57 13.31 9.88
N PRO A 199 0.54 14.17 9.87
CA PRO A 199 0.38 15.20 10.89
C PRO A 199 0.19 14.65 12.32
N MET A 200 -0.24 13.40 12.43
CA MET A 200 -0.47 12.71 13.71
C MET A 200 0.67 11.79 14.13
N LEU A 201 1.52 11.37 13.17
CA LEU A 201 2.55 10.35 13.35
C LEU A 201 3.78 10.67 12.50
N ALA A 202 4.79 11.26 13.13
CA ALA A 202 5.98 11.80 12.43
C ALA A 202 6.76 10.75 11.59
N GLU A 203 6.78 9.49 12.01
CA GLU A 203 7.56 8.42 11.35
C GLU A 203 6.73 7.51 10.42
N ILE A 204 5.54 7.95 10.03
CA ILE A 204 4.69 7.16 9.13
C ILE A 204 5.21 7.21 7.70
N ASN A 205 5.09 6.09 6.99
CA ASN A 205 5.46 5.96 5.59
C ASN A 205 4.44 5.09 4.83
N MET A 206 4.60 4.97 3.51
CA MET A 206 3.70 4.21 2.64
C MET A 206 3.56 2.73 3.03
N VAL A 207 4.60 2.15 3.64
CA VAL A 207 4.60 0.73 4.05
C VAL A 207 3.80 0.54 5.33
N SER A 208 4.01 1.41 6.32
CA SER A 208 3.38 1.31 7.65
C SER A 208 1.95 1.86 7.68
N ALA A 209 1.63 2.85 6.84
CA ALA A 209 0.35 3.56 6.91
C ALA A 209 -0.91 2.66 6.80
N PRO A 210 -1.00 1.67 5.89
CA PRO A 210 -2.16 0.79 5.83
C PRO A 210 -2.36 -0.06 7.10
N ALA A 211 -1.26 -0.58 7.67
CA ALA A 211 -1.31 -1.36 8.90
C ALA A 211 -1.73 -0.51 10.09
N ILE A 212 -1.15 0.68 10.25
CA ILE A 212 -1.48 1.62 11.32
C ILE A 212 -2.92 2.12 11.22
N ALA A 213 -3.42 2.40 10.02
CA ALA A 213 -4.83 2.76 9.81
C ALA A 213 -5.76 1.66 10.35
N LYS A 214 -5.45 0.40 10.01
CA LYS A 214 -6.21 -0.76 10.50
C LYS A 214 -6.12 -0.94 12.01
N GLU A 215 -4.94 -0.82 12.62
CA GLU A 215 -4.74 -0.91 14.07
C GLU A 215 -5.51 0.15 14.84
N ARG A 216 -5.62 1.35 14.27
CA ARG A 216 -6.40 2.46 14.83
C ARG A 216 -7.90 2.38 14.58
N GLY A 217 -8.37 1.32 13.90
CA GLY A 217 -9.78 1.13 13.58
C GLY A 217 -10.31 2.11 12.52
N ILE A 218 -9.42 2.72 11.72
CA ILE A 218 -9.81 3.60 10.63
C ILE A 218 -10.29 2.74 9.46
N VAL A 219 -11.54 2.94 9.04
CA VAL A 219 -12.09 2.27 7.86
C VAL A 219 -11.52 2.91 6.60
N VAL A 220 -10.82 2.13 5.78
CA VAL A 220 -10.28 2.59 4.51
C VAL A 220 -11.06 1.93 3.38
N SER A 221 -11.61 2.75 2.47
CA SER A 221 -12.29 2.28 1.25
C SER A 221 -11.66 2.88 0.00
N GLU A 222 -11.69 2.11 -1.08
CA GLU A 222 -11.23 2.50 -2.41
C GLU A 222 -12.39 2.36 -3.40
N SER A 223 -12.57 3.33 -4.27
CA SER A 223 -13.50 3.25 -5.38
C SER A 223 -12.82 3.64 -6.68
N ARG A 224 -13.27 3.04 -7.79
CA ARG A 224 -12.74 3.30 -9.14
C ARG A 224 -13.89 3.61 -10.07
N GLN A 225 -13.71 4.63 -10.89
CA GLN A 225 -14.66 5.04 -11.91
C GLN A 225 -13.89 5.34 -13.20
N ASP A 226 -14.31 4.74 -14.30
CA ASP A 226 -13.57 4.84 -15.57
C ASP A 226 -13.69 6.23 -16.20
N ASP A 227 -14.80 6.92 -15.94
CA ASP A 227 -15.07 8.27 -16.44
C ASP A 227 -14.72 9.34 -15.39
N SER A 228 -14.19 10.46 -15.88
CA SER A 228 -14.05 11.70 -15.12
C SER A 228 -14.54 12.86 -15.99
N PRO A 229 -15.52 13.65 -15.54
CA PRO A 229 -16.18 14.62 -16.42
C PRO A 229 -15.34 15.84 -16.79
N VAL A 230 -14.29 16.13 -16.01
CA VAL A 230 -13.52 17.39 -16.15
C VAL A 230 -12.04 17.15 -16.42
N TYR A 231 -11.45 16.12 -15.80
CA TYR A 231 -10.02 15.83 -15.88
C TYR A 231 -9.78 14.42 -16.42
N ASP A 232 -8.71 14.23 -17.19
CA ASP A 232 -8.32 12.88 -17.64
C ASP A 232 -8.13 11.89 -16.47
N SER A 233 -7.70 12.41 -15.34
CA SER A 233 -7.49 11.64 -14.11
C SER A 233 -7.79 12.52 -12.90
N LEU A 234 -8.55 12.01 -11.94
CA LEU A 234 -8.86 12.68 -10.69
C LEU A 234 -8.68 11.73 -9.52
N MET A 235 -8.05 12.21 -8.45
CA MET A 235 -8.05 11.55 -7.16
C MET A 235 -8.83 12.37 -6.16
N ARG A 236 -9.73 11.71 -5.42
CA ARG A 236 -10.50 12.33 -4.34
C ARG A 236 -10.25 11.61 -3.03
N ILE A 237 -9.93 12.34 -1.97
CA ILE A 237 -9.79 11.84 -0.61
C ILE A 237 -10.89 12.45 0.23
N THR A 238 -11.73 11.61 0.82
CA THR A 238 -12.78 12.03 1.75
C THR A 238 -12.46 11.49 3.14
N ILE A 239 -12.30 12.39 4.09
CA ILE A 239 -12.07 12.04 5.51
C ILE A 239 -13.38 12.20 6.27
N THR A 240 -13.77 11.15 6.97
CA THR A 240 -14.92 11.13 7.88
C THR A 240 -14.44 11.21 9.32
N THR A 241 -14.94 12.18 10.06
CA THR A 241 -14.69 12.39 11.49
C THR A 241 -16.01 12.46 12.26
N GLU A 242 -15.97 12.69 13.55
CA GLU A 242 -17.19 12.96 14.36
C GLU A 242 -17.90 14.25 13.95
N LYS A 243 -17.17 15.21 13.39
CA LYS A 243 -17.73 16.50 12.94
C LYS A 243 -18.25 16.51 11.52
N GLY A 244 -18.19 15.36 10.82
CA GLY A 244 -18.67 15.23 9.44
C GLY A 244 -17.59 14.82 8.45
N LYS A 245 -17.92 14.99 7.16
CA LYS A 245 -17.05 14.62 6.03
C LYS A 245 -16.39 15.85 5.43
N ARG A 246 -15.13 15.70 5.02
CA ARG A 246 -14.37 16.70 4.26
C ARG A 246 -13.74 16.03 3.05
N ALA A 247 -14.01 16.55 1.86
CA ALA A 247 -13.49 16.02 0.60
C ALA A 247 -12.47 16.99 -0.01
N PHE A 248 -11.43 16.39 -0.61
CA PHE A 248 -10.35 17.08 -1.30
C PHE A 248 -10.06 16.32 -2.59
N ALA A 249 -9.99 17.03 -3.72
CA ALA A 249 -9.65 16.41 -4.98
C ALA A 249 -8.44 17.06 -5.64
N GLY A 250 -7.68 16.24 -6.35
CA GLY A 250 -6.49 16.66 -7.06
C GLY A 250 -6.30 15.89 -8.36
N THR A 251 -5.50 16.47 -9.24
CA THR A 251 -5.12 15.90 -10.53
C THR A 251 -3.64 16.13 -10.81
N VAL A 252 -3.16 15.60 -11.92
CA VAL A 252 -1.80 15.81 -12.43
C VAL A 252 -1.89 16.58 -13.75
N ILE A 253 -1.30 17.77 -13.80
CA ILE A 253 -1.22 18.60 -15.01
C ILE A 253 0.25 18.83 -15.36
N GLY A 254 0.68 18.44 -16.57
CA GLY A 254 2.06 18.57 -16.99
C GLY A 254 3.06 17.81 -16.08
N GLY A 255 2.63 16.68 -15.50
CA GLY A 255 3.44 15.89 -14.57
C GLY A 255 3.49 16.46 -13.14
N GLN A 256 2.78 17.55 -12.86
CA GLN A 256 2.77 18.22 -11.55
C GLN A 256 1.44 18.02 -10.82
N PRO A 257 1.47 17.66 -9.52
CA PRO A 257 0.29 17.58 -8.67
C PRO A 257 -0.43 18.94 -8.51
N ARG A 258 -1.76 18.92 -8.63
CA ARG A 258 -2.61 20.11 -8.45
C ARG A 258 -3.77 19.79 -7.52
N ILE A 259 -4.17 20.74 -6.68
CA ILE A 259 -5.42 20.72 -5.92
C ILE A 259 -6.49 21.33 -6.82
N VAL A 260 -7.59 20.63 -7.06
CA VAL A 260 -8.66 21.11 -7.96
C VAL A 260 -10.02 21.24 -7.28
N GLU A 261 -10.18 20.67 -6.08
CA GLU A 261 -11.40 20.82 -5.28
C GLU A 261 -11.09 20.75 -3.79
N VAL A 262 -11.70 21.62 -3.01
CA VAL A 262 -11.67 21.62 -1.55
C VAL A 262 -13.07 21.83 -1.00
N LYS A 263 -13.59 20.85 -0.23
CA LYS A 263 -14.93 20.90 0.37
C LYS A 263 -16.05 21.22 -0.65
N GLY A 264 -15.95 20.70 -1.88
CA GLY A 264 -16.91 20.93 -2.96
C GLY A 264 -16.71 22.23 -3.74
N MET A 265 -15.72 23.05 -3.41
CA MET A 265 -15.37 24.26 -4.14
C MET A 265 -14.27 23.99 -5.15
N GLU A 266 -14.53 24.27 -6.41
CA GLU A 266 -13.55 24.14 -7.48
C GLU A 266 -12.52 25.27 -7.42
N LEU A 267 -11.26 24.92 -7.66
CA LEU A 267 -10.12 25.84 -7.77
C LEU A 267 -9.00 25.15 -8.56
N ASP A 268 -7.89 25.85 -8.80
CA ASP A 268 -6.69 25.26 -9.39
C ASP A 268 -5.45 25.79 -8.68
N ALA A 269 -4.86 25.00 -7.79
CA ALA A 269 -3.70 25.40 -7.00
C ALA A 269 -2.56 24.39 -7.10
N ALA A 270 -1.35 24.88 -7.31
CA ALA A 270 -0.12 24.10 -7.13
C ALA A 270 0.19 23.91 -5.65
N PHE A 271 0.79 22.79 -5.30
CA PHE A 271 1.36 22.61 -3.97
C PHE A 271 2.65 23.41 -3.83
N SER A 272 2.70 24.30 -2.84
CA SER A 272 3.90 25.04 -2.44
C SER A 272 4.42 24.48 -1.09
N PRO A 273 5.73 24.57 -0.80
CA PRO A 273 6.29 24.08 0.46
C PRO A 273 5.61 24.66 1.70
N ALA A 274 5.16 25.90 1.63
CA ALA A 274 4.36 26.56 2.65
C ALA A 274 3.13 27.19 1.98
N MET A 275 1.96 26.95 2.55
CA MET A 275 0.69 27.51 2.06
C MET A 275 -0.17 27.97 3.22
N LEU A 276 -1.06 28.90 2.92
CA LEU A 276 -2.18 29.27 3.76
C LEU A 276 -3.48 28.74 3.16
N TYR A 277 -4.28 28.11 3.98
CA TYR A 277 -5.70 27.85 3.72
C TYR A 277 -6.50 28.88 4.49
N VAL A 278 -7.36 29.62 3.81
CA VAL A 278 -8.30 30.57 4.43
C VAL A 278 -9.70 30.32 3.91
N ASN A 279 -10.63 30.01 4.82
CA ASN A 279 -12.06 29.99 4.51
C ASN A 279 -12.68 31.30 4.97
N ASN A 280 -13.38 31.98 4.08
CA ASN A 280 -14.02 33.26 4.33
C ASN A 280 -15.38 33.37 3.62
N LEU A 281 -16.16 34.39 3.98
CA LEU A 281 -17.29 34.80 3.15
C LEU A 281 -16.79 35.61 1.94
N ASP A 282 -17.32 35.33 0.75
CA ASP A 282 -16.97 36.04 -0.47
C ASP A 282 -17.52 37.49 -0.43
N LYS A 283 -16.74 38.38 0.14
CA LYS A 283 -17.07 39.81 0.29
C LYS A 283 -15.92 40.68 -0.22
N PRO A 284 -16.27 41.84 -0.81
CA PRO A 284 -15.25 42.82 -1.23
C PRO A 284 -14.35 43.23 -0.09
N GLY A 285 -13.05 43.40 -0.38
CA GLY A 285 -12.03 43.81 0.59
C GLY A 285 -11.21 42.67 1.23
N PHE A 286 -11.70 41.45 1.20
CA PHE A 286 -10.98 40.30 1.81
C PHE A 286 -9.54 40.11 1.26
N ILE A 287 -9.39 40.07 -0.08
CA ILE A 287 -8.08 39.86 -0.73
C ILE A 287 -7.11 40.99 -0.36
N GLY A 288 -7.62 42.25 -0.35
CA GLY A 288 -6.80 43.40 0.06
C GLY A 288 -6.34 43.33 1.52
N ALA A 289 -7.26 42.98 2.43
CA ALA A 289 -6.98 42.83 3.86
C ALA A 289 -5.98 41.71 4.12
N LEU A 290 -6.15 40.54 3.49
CA LEU A 290 -5.22 39.40 3.60
C LEU A 290 -3.84 39.77 3.03
N GLY A 291 -3.78 40.40 1.86
CA GLY A 291 -2.52 40.86 1.27
C GLY A 291 -1.80 41.89 2.14
N ALA A 292 -2.52 42.83 2.75
CA ALA A 292 -1.95 43.80 3.68
C ALA A 292 -1.41 43.13 4.95
N ALA A 293 -2.11 42.18 5.54
CA ALA A 293 -1.65 41.44 6.71
C ALA A 293 -0.36 40.67 6.43
N LEU A 294 -0.29 39.95 5.30
CA LEU A 294 0.91 39.22 4.87
C LEU A 294 2.07 40.19 4.58
N GLY A 295 1.83 41.25 3.85
CA GLY A 295 2.85 42.25 3.53
C GLY A 295 3.41 42.95 4.76
N THR A 296 2.58 43.30 5.75
CA THR A 296 2.99 43.90 7.02
C THR A 296 3.86 42.94 7.83
N ALA A 297 3.56 41.65 7.76
CA ALA A 297 4.37 40.60 8.40
C ALA A 297 5.65 40.22 7.61
N GLY A 298 5.91 40.86 6.46
CA GLY A 298 7.05 40.54 5.59
C GLY A 298 6.95 39.20 4.86
N VAL A 299 5.76 38.62 4.76
CA VAL A 299 5.52 37.35 4.07
C VAL A 299 5.12 37.62 2.62
N ASN A 300 5.91 37.13 1.68
CA ASN A 300 5.63 37.28 0.26
C ASN A 300 4.64 36.21 -0.23
N ILE A 301 3.73 36.63 -1.11
CA ILE A 301 2.75 35.76 -1.77
C ILE A 301 3.35 35.24 -3.08
N ALA A 302 3.58 33.95 -3.18
CA ALA A 302 4.05 33.28 -4.39
C ALA A 302 2.91 32.95 -5.36
N THR A 303 1.77 32.44 -4.82
CA THR A 303 0.56 32.14 -5.59
C THR A 303 -0.68 32.48 -4.78
N PHE A 304 -1.76 32.83 -5.48
CA PHE A 304 -3.05 33.09 -4.86
C PHE A 304 -4.16 32.46 -5.69
N ASN A 305 -4.85 31.49 -5.11
CA ASN A 305 -5.92 30.74 -5.78
C ASN A 305 -7.18 30.84 -4.93
N LEU A 306 -8.28 31.24 -5.54
CA LEU A 306 -9.57 31.42 -4.90
C LEU A 306 -10.62 30.52 -5.55
N GLY A 307 -11.31 29.73 -4.73
CA GLY A 307 -12.52 28.99 -5.10
C GLY A 307 -13.72 29.49 -4.34
N ARG A 308 -14.89 29.49 -4.98
CA ARG A 308 -16.18 29.85 -4.37
C ARG A 308 -17.30 29.01 -4.95
N VAL A 309 -18.37 28.82 -4.20
CA VAL A 309 -19.61 28.22 -4.70
C VAL A 309 -20.40 29.28 -5.46
N ASP A 310 -20.87 30.30 -4.73
CA ASP A 310 -21.65 31.42 -5.27
C ASP A 310 -21.20 32.77 -4.70
N ALA A 311 -21.54 33.86 -5.38
CA ALA A 311 -21.20 35.19 -4.93
C ALA A 311 -21.84 35.50 -3.55
N GLY A 312 -21.05 35.90 -2.59
CA GLY A 312 -21.50 36.26 -1.25
C GLY A 312 -21.59 35.09 -0.28
N GLU A 313 -21.34 33.85 -0.71
CA GLU A 313 -21.28 32.65 0.12
C GLU A 313 -19.86 32.35 0.58
N ASP A 314 -19.59 31.07 0.95
CA ASP A 314 -18.27 30.63 1.35
C ASP A 314 -17.31 30.63 0.18
N ALA A 315 -16.09 31.07 0.46
CA ALA A 315 -14.95 31.02 -0.43
C ALA A 315 -13.72 30.45 0.28
N ILE A 316 -12.84 29.84 -0.49
CA ILE A 316 -11.58 29.28 -0.01
C ILE A 316 -10.44 29.93 -0.79
N ALA A 317 -9.49 30.52 -0.06
CA ALA A 317 -8.20 30.93 -0.62
C ALA A 317 -7.11 29.94 -0.25
N LEU A 318 -6.39 29.44 -1.26
CA LEU A 318 -5.12 28.73 -1.11
C LEU A 318 -3.99 29.64 -1.57
N VAL A 319 -3.15 30.08 -0.64
CA VAL A 319 -2.10 31.05 -0.88
C VAL A 319 -0.74 30.38 -0.66
N GLY A 320 0.04 30.25 -1.71
CA GLY A 320 1.44 29.83 -1.60
C GLY A 320 2.27 31.00 -1.08
N VAL A 321 3.09 30.76 -0.07
CA VAL A 321 3.95 31.79 0.56
C VAL A 321 5.40 31.33 0.61
N ASP A 322 6.33 32.29 0.57
CA ASP A 322 7.77 31.98 0.58
C ASP A 322 8.26 31.55 1.97
N GLN A 323 7.53 31.91 3.03
CA GLN A 323 7.88 31.61 4.42
C GLN A 323 6.66 31.06 5.16
N ALA A 324 6.90 30.06 6.02
CA ALA A 324 5.83 29.52 6.84
C ALA A 324 5.27 30.60 7.80
N PRO A 325 3.95 30.86 7.80
CA PRO A 325 3.36 31.85 8.69
C PRO A 325 3.51 31.44 10.15
N HIS A 326 3.89 32.36 11.01
CA HIS A 326 3.94 32.14 12.45
C HIS A 326 2.55 32.27 13.10
N GLU A 327 2.37 31.74 14.31
CA GLU A 327 1.09 31.69 15.01
C GLU A 327 0.42 33.07 15.19
N ALA A 328 1.20 34.12 15.49
CA ALA A 328 0.64 35.48 15.63
C ALA A 328 0.01 35.96 14.31
N LEU A 329 0.68 35.73 13.17
CA LEU A 329 0.13 36.09 11.86
C LEU A 329 -1.14 35.29 11.52
N LEU A 330 -1.19 34.01 11.90
CA LEU A 330 -2.41 33.21 11.71
C LEU A 330 -3.57 33.76 12.58
N ALA A 331 -3.29 34.21 13.79
CA ALA A 331 -4.28 34.86 14.66
C ALA A 331 -4.77 36.19 14.06
N ASP A 332 -3.85 37.02 13.54
CA ASP A 332 -4.20 38.30 12.88
C ASP A 332 -5.06 38.06 11.63
N ILE A 333 -4.72 37.08 10.79
CA ILE A 333 -5.53 36.72 9.61
C ILE A 333 -6.87 36.17 10.06
N GLY A 334 -6.91 35.34 11.10
CA GLY A 334 -8.17 34.80 11.66
C GLY A 334 -9.10 35.89 12.21
N ALA A 335 -8.56 37.02 12.65
CA ALA A 335 -9.32 38.16 13.11
C ALA A 335 -9.83 39.09 11.99
N LEU A 336 -9.42 38.89 10.75
CA LEU A 336 -9.90 39.70 9.63
C LEU A 336 -11.40 39.52 9.42
N PRO A 337 -12.12 40.59 8.99
CA PRO A 337 -13.54 40.49 8.71
C PRO A 337 -13.87 39.39 7.73
N HIS A 338 -14.91 38.61 8.04
CA HIS A 338 -15.41 37.51 7.20
C HIS A 338 -14.55 36.27 7.11
N VAL A 339 -13.40 36.19 7.77
CA VAL A 339 -12.61 34.98 7.90
C VAL A 339 -13.28 34.02 8.90
N LYS A 340 -13.42 32.74 8.51
CA LYS A 340 -14.02 31.67 9.32
C LYS A 340 -12.98 30.69 9.83
N GLU A 341 -11.99 30.38 9.02
CA GLU A 341 -10.93 29.41 9.35
C GLU A 341 -9.64 29.80 8.64
N VAL A 342 -8.52 29.73 9.34
CA VAL A 342 -7.18 29.90 8.76
C VAL A 342 -6.29 28.77 9.22
N ARG A 343 -5.46 28.22 8.33
CA ARG A 343 -4.46 27.18 8.64
C ARG A 343 -3.20 27.41 7.84
N ALA A 344 -2.05 27.16 8.48
CA ALA A 344 -0.79 26.96 7.80
C ALA A 344 -0.67 25.51 7.35
N LEU A 345 -0.23 25.31 6.12
CA LEU A 345 -0.03 24.00 5.50
C LEU A 345 1.44 23.85 5.10
N LYS A 346 2.01 22.64 5.25
CA LYS A 346 3.38 22.29 4.87
C LYS A 346 3.39 21.04 3.99
N PHE A 347 4.21 21.04 2.92
CA PHE A 347 4.33 19.94 1.96
C PHE A 347 5.77 19.57 1.66
#